data_84e686e58bd64f35e15a88c86ea38ac1
#
_entry.id   84e686e58bd64f35e15a88c86ea38ac1
#
_cell.length_a   1.000
_cell.length_b   1.000
_cell.length_c   1.000
_cell.angle_alpha   90.00
_cell.angle_beta   90.00
_cell.angle_gamma   90.00
#
_symmetry.space_group_name_H-M   'P 1'
#
loop_
_entity.id
_entity.type
_entity.pdbx_description
1 polymer ?
#
loop_
_entity_poly.entity_id
_entity_poly.type
_entity_poly.pdbx_seq_one_letter_code
_entity_poly.pdbx_strand_id
1 'polypeptide(L)'
;MPYIKESFRIDTPLRAYEFLRQNLHLNMAEAQRYINKGKVFYEGQVLTQKNKILQNCVQVLMFKPDSLGLKPLFDNEDFAIFNKPSKMLIHPKGAFTHHSLMDEIRALYGREASLVHRIDKETSGLVLVGKHKNSIAKLGEMFIKGAIKKEYLAVVRGDLKAYNFALSLPLATQPKGGDLCVRSRYLGEPNTESLKFKEAQTTFETLGVVTRGSHYTLIKVLPKTGRTHQIRVHLYALGIPILGDPLYGAKDAHSRKYLDCEFITKESAHPLSDSKRIEYFGASRLMLHAYKLEFCYCNKRYVFASNENFDI
;
A
#
# COMPACT_ATOMS: atom_id res chain seq x y z
N MET A 1 10.81 14.45 -3.51
CA MET A 1 10.24 14.14 -2.17
C MET A 1 8.83 14.73 -2.11
N PRO A 2 7.78 13.98 -1.78
CA PRO A 2 6.42 14.52 -1.75
C PRO A 2 6.16 15.46 -0.57
N TYR A 3 7.09 15.56 0.40
CA TYR A 3 7.00 16.52 1.50
C TYR A 3 8.12 17.54 1.41
N ILE A 4 7.73 18.81 1.29
CA ILE A 4 8.64 19.96 1.32
C ILE A 4 8.36 20.82 2.55
N LYS A 5 9.39 21.44 3.10
CA LYS A 5 9.24 22.54 4.07
C LYS A 5 9.00 23.81 3.28
N GLU A 6 7.79 24.33 3.35
CA GLU A 6 7.40 25.60 2.77
C GLU A 6 7.45 26.69 3.83
N SER A 7 8.08 27.83 3.52
CA SER A 7 8.22 28.95 4.43
C SER A 7 7.12 29.96 4.17
N PHE A 8 6.46 30.39 5.22
CA PHE A 8 5.40 31.40 5.18
C PHE A 8 5.81 32.60 6.02
N ARG A 9 5.72 33.79 5.41
CA ARG A 9 5.89 35.04 6.13
C ARG A 9 4.63 35.37 6.91
N ILE A 10 4.80 35.91 8.12
CA ILE A 10 3.73 36.33 9.02
C ILE A 10 3.82 37.81 9.21
N ASP A 11 2.92 38.54 8.57
CA ASP A 11 2.88 40.01 8.63
C ASP A 11 2.21 40.53 9.90
N THR A 12 1.24 39.78 10.45
CA THR A 12 0.57 40.10 11.69
C THR A 12 0.64 38.90 12.64
N PRO A 13 1.06 39.09 13.90
CA PRO A 13 1.12 38.00 14.87
C PRO A 13 -0.23 37.31 15.04
N LEU A 14 -0.23 35.96 14.90
CA LEU A 14 -1.45 35.16 15.06
C LEU A 14 -1.12 33.79 15.67
N ARG A 15 -2.14 33.10 16.18
CA ARG A 15 -1.94 31.77 16.77
C ARG A 15 -1.66 30.74 15.71
N ALA A 16 -0.84 29.73 16.04
CA ALA A 16 -0.43 28.69 15.12
C ALA A 16 -1.59 27.96 14.44
N TYR A 17 -2.66 27.64 15.18
CA TYR A 17 -3.84 27.01 14.60
C TYR A 17 -4.60 27.95 13.64
N GLU A 18 -4.65 29.26 13.95
CA GLU A 18 -5.28 30.27 13.09
C GLU A 18 -4.53 30.42 11.79
N PHE A 19 -3.19 30.50 11.87
CA PHE A 19 -2.32 30.49 10.69
C PHE A 19 -2.61 29.30 9.78
N LEU A 20 -2.64 28.07 10.33
CA LEU A 20 -2.90 26.88 9.56
C LEU A 20 -4.29 26.86 8.90
N ARG A 21 -5.30 27.43 9.59
CA ARG A 21 -6.65 27.55 9.03
C ARG A 21 -6.72 28.54 7.89
N GLN A 22 -6.09 29.69 8.04
CA GLN A 22 -6.12 30.78 7.04
C GLN A 22 -5.29 30.44 5.82
N ASN A 23 -4.05 29.97 5.99
CA ASN A 23 -3.13 29.78 4.89
C ASN A 23 -3.20 28.41 4.23
N LEU A 24 -3.65 27.38 4.95
CA LEU A 24 -3.77 26.02 4.43
C LEU A 24 -5.22 25.53 4.31
N HIS A 25 -6.20 26.41 4.58
CA HIS A 25 -7.63 26.11 4.53
C HIS A 25 -8.01 24.86 5.34
N LEU A 26 -7.33 24.62 6.49
CA LEU A 26 -7.58 23.49 7.37
C LEU A 26 -8.74 23.79 8.33
N ASN A 27 -9.54 22.78 8.66
CA ASN A 27 -10.42 22.88 9.81
C ASN A 27 -9.62 22.75 11.13
N MET A 28 -10.26 23.00 12.29
CA MET A 28 -9.59 22.98 13.60
C MET A 28 -8.94 21.62 13.91
N ALA A 29 -9.62 20.52 13.62
CA ALA A 29 -9.11 19.17 13.90
C ALA A 29 -7.91 18.82 13.00
N GLU A 30 -7.92 19.29 11.76
CA GLU A 30 -6.81 19.13 10.82
C GLU A 30 -5.59 19.96 11.24
N ALA A 31 -5.79 21.22 11.62
CA ALA A 31 -4.73 22.09 12.13
C ALA A 31 -4.06 21.48 13.38
N GLN A 32 -4.87 20.98 14.33
CA GLN A 32 -4.34 20.29 15.50
C GLN A 32 -3.55 19.03 15.14
N ARG A 33 -4.02 18.24 14.16
CA ARG A 33 -3.30 17.06 13.65
C ARG A 33 -1.97 17.42 13.00
N TYR A 34 -1.89 18.57 12.28
CA TYR A 34 -0.64 19.04 11.70
C TYR A 34 0.42 19.32 12.76
N ILE A 35 0.01 20.02 13.84
CA ILE A 35 0.88 20.32 14.98
C ILE A 35 1.30 19.03 15.71
N ASN A 36 0.35 18.17 16.07
CA ASN A 36 0.63 16.92 16.78
C ASN A 36 1.53 15.94 16.01
N LYS A 37 1.51 16.02 14.68
CA LYS A 37 2.38 15.22 13.81
C LYS A 37 3.75 15.85 13.55
N GLY A 38 4.09 16.96 14.22
CA GLY A 38 5.37 17.64 14.06
C GLY A 38 5.58 18.22 12.66
N LYS A 39 4.51 18.66 11.99
CA LYS A 39 4.58 19.18 10.63
C LYS A 39 4.77 20.70 10.54
N VAL A 40 4.80 21.38 11.67
CA VAL A 40 4.97 22.83 11.78
C VAL A 40 6.29 23.12 12.49
N PHE A 41 7.09 23.99 11.95
CA PHE A 41 8.39 24.38 12.49
C PHE A 41 8.40 25.89 12.70
N TYR A 42 8.77 26.31 13.89
CA TYR A 42 8.89 27.70 14.28
C TYR A 42 10.24 27.92 14.96
N GLU A 43 10.98 28.95 14.54
CA GLU A 43 12.34 29.23 15.05
C GLU A 43 13.27 28.00 14.97
N GLY A 44 13.18 27.22 13.88
CA GLY A 44 14.00 26.04 13.65
C GLY A 44 13.57 24.78 14.40
N GLN A 45 12.61 24.86 15.32
CA GLN A 45 12.15 23.73 16.14
C GLN A 45 10.74 23.26 15.75
N VAL A 46 10.43 21.99 16.04
CA VAL A 46 9.07 21.45 15.86
C VAL A 46 8.12 22.15 16.83
N LEU A 47 7.08 22.75 16.28
CA LEU A 47 6.03 23.40 17.07
C LEU A 47 5.09 22.34 17.66
N THR A 48 4.92 22.39 18.99
CA THR A 48 4.02 21.45 19.72
C THR A 48 2.78 22.13 20.28
N GLN A 49 2.81 23.46 20.43
CA GLN A 49 1.76 24.24 21.07
C GLN A 49 0.85 24.92 20.04
N LYS A 50 -0.43 24.55 20.00
CA LYS A 50 -1.41 25.10 19.05
C LYS A 50 -1.69 26.59 19.23
N ASN A 51 -1.56 27.10 20.46
CA ASN A 51 -1.85 28.48 20.81
C ASN A 51 -0.60 29.38 20.78
N LYS A 52 0.57 28.85 20.41
CA LYS A 52 1.78 29.66 20.25
C LYS A 52 1.52 30.80 19.27
N ILE A 53 1.87 32.04 19.65
CA ILE A 53 1.85 33.19 18.75
C ILE A 53 3.04 33.05 17.80
N LEU A 54 2.76 33.10 16.52
CA LEU A 54 3.74 33.08 15.44
C LEU A 54 4.01 34.51 14.96
N GLN A 55 5.27 34.80 14.66
CA GLN A 55 5.74 36.07 14.12
C GLN A 55 6.83 35.81 13.07
N ASN A 56 7.06 36.75 12.18
CA ASN A 56 8.11 36.72 11.15
C ASN A 56 7.96 35.57 10.15
N CYS A 57 8.34 34.36 10.52
CA CYS A 57 8.35 33.22 9.60
C CYS A 57 8.00 31.91 10.30
N VAL A 58 7.20 31.10 9.65
CA VAL A 58 6.90 29.72 10.05
C VAL A 58 7.12 28.78 8.86
N GLN A 59 7.63 27.59 9.11
CA GLN A 59 7.78 26.57 8.09
C GLN A 59 6.77 25.44 8.32
N VAL A 60 6.16 24.97 7.25
CA VAL A 60 5.19 23.87 7.29
C VAL A 60 5.62 22.77 6.35
N LEU A 61 5.58 21.53 6.83
CA LEU A 61 5.84 20.35 6.01
C LEU A 61 4.59 20.05 5.16
N MET A 62 4.64 20.46 3.90
CA MET A 62 3.55 20.31 2.94
C MET A 62 3.76 19.07 2.07
N PHE A 63 2.67 18.35 1.80
CA PHE A 63 2.69 17.32 0.76
C PHE A 63 2.57 18.00 -0.61
N LYS A 64 3.64 17.95 -1.37
CA LYS A 64 3.67 18.39 -2.77
C LYS A 64 3.76 17.14 -3.65
N PRO A 65 2.69 16.78 -4.35
CA PRO A 65 2.70 15.57 -5.17
C PRO A 65 3.72 15.71 -6.30
N ASP A 66 4.45 14.64 -6.53
CA ASP A 66 5.43 14.52 -7.62
C ASP A 66 4.96 13.40 -8.54
N SER A 67 4.27 13.79 -9.64
CA SER A 67 3.67 12.82 -10.56
C SER A 67 4.67 12.38 -11.63
N LEU A 68 4.72 11.07 -11.87
CA LEU A 68 5.42 10.46 -13.01
C LEU A 68 4.49 10.26 -14.22
N GLY A 69 3.25 10.72 -14.13
CA GLY A 69 2.29 10.69 -15.23
C GLY A 69 1.49 9.38 -15.33
N LEU A 70 1.38 8.60 -14.25
CA LEU A 70 0.53 7.41 -14.24
C LEU A 70 -0.94 7.81 -14.39
N LYS A 71 -1.56 7.36 -15.48
CA LYS A 71 -2.97 7.64 -15.77
C LYS A 71 -3.88 6.55 -15.22
N PRO A 72 -5.11 6.89 -14.81
CA PRO A 72 -6.12 5.90 -14.45
C PRO A 72 -6.58 5.11 -15.67
N LEU A 73 -6.97 3.85 -15.47
CA LEU A 73 -7.63 3.02 -16.48
C LEU A 73 -9.09 3.43 -16.68
N PHE A 74 -9.70 3.98 -15.66
CA PHE A 74 -11.07 4.50 -15.66
C PHE A 74 -11.17 5.71 -14.76
N ASP A 75 -11.97 6.68 -15.19
CA ASP A 75 -12.20 7.94 -14.48
C ASP A 75 -13.64 8.41 -14.66
N ASN A 76 -14.29 8.82 -13.57
CA ASN A 76 -15.56 9.52 -13.57
C ASN A 76 -15.59 10.59 -12.46
N GLU A 77 -16.74 11.21 -12.19
CA GLU A 77 -16.85 12.28 -11.19
C GLU A 77 -16.52 11.82 -9.77
N ASP A 78 -16.88 10.58 -9.39
CA ASP A 78 -16.78 10.06 -8.03
C ASP A 78 -15.48 9.29 -7.75
N PHE A 79 -15.01 8.50 -8.73
CA PHE A 79 -13.90 7.59 -8.50
C PHE A 79 -13.04 7.35 -9.74
N ALA A 80 -11.84 6.81 -9.50
CA ALA A 80 -10.93 6.37 -10.55
C ALA A 80 -10.38 4.97 -10.23
N ILE A 81 -9.98 4.24 -11.28
CA ILE A 81 -9.28 2.96 -11.18
C ILE A 81 -7.88 3.13 -11.76
N PHE A 82 -6.87 2.82 -10.97
CA PHE A 82 -5.48 2.78 -11.41
C PHE A 82 -5.00 1.35 -11.53
N ASN A 83 -4.12 1.10 -12.49
CA ASN A 83 -3.29 -0.10 -12.52
C ASN A 83 -1.92 0.24 -11.91
N LYS A 84 -1.74 -0.08 -10.64
CA LYS A 84 -0.51 0.21 -9.92
C LYS A 84 0.61 -0.74 -10.38
N PRO A 85 1.76 -0.25 -10.85
CA PRO A 85 2.90 -1.11 -11.13
C PRO A 85 3.42 -1.79 -9.85
N SER A 86 4.05 -2.95 -10.01
CA SER A 86 4.82 -3.59 -8.94
C SER A 86 5.93 -2.65 -8.45
N LYS A 87 6.37 -2.82 -7.20
CA LYS A 87 7.43 -2.02 -6.55
C LYS A 87 7.05 -0.54 -6.25
N MET A 88 5.90 -0.04 -6.73
CA MET A 88 5.41 1.30 -6.38
C MET A 88 4.74 1.31 -5.02
N LEU A 89 5.13 2.26 -4.16
CA LEU A 89 4.45 2.50 -2.89
C LEU A 89 2.99 2.93 -3.12
N ILE A 90 2.10 2.50 -2.23
CA ILE A 90 0.70 2.94 -2.28
C ILE A 90 0.53 4.36 -1.70
N HIS A 91 1.30 4.69 -0.67
CA HIS A 91 1.36 6.01 -0.04
C HIS A 91 2.74 6.24 0.58
N PRO A 92 3.17 7.50 0.74
CA PRO A 92 4.45 7.81 1.37
C PRO A 92 4.52 7.25 2.79
N LYS A 93 5.65 6.62 3.16
CA LYS A 93 5.85 6.02 4.48
C LYS A 93 6.91 6.80 5.26
N GLY A 94 6.51 7.53 6.29
CA GLY A 94 7.41 8.27 7.18
C GLY A 94 8.17 9.40 6.47
N ALA A 95 9.44 9.55 6.79
CA ALA A 95 10.36 10.49 6.12
C ALA A 95 10.90 9.93 4.78
N PHE A 96 10.62 8.66 4.49
CA PHE A 96 11.08 8.00 3.27
C PHE A 96 10.08 8.29 2.15
N THR A 97 10.51 9.08 1.21
CA THR A 97 9.66 9.67 0.19
C THR A 97 10.06 9.17 -1.18
N HIS A 98 9.91 7.87 -1.39
CA HIS A 98 9.82 7.36 -2.74
C HIS A 98 8.47 7.75 -3.34
N HIS A 99 8.44 7.95 -4.64
CA HIS A 99 7.23 8.16 -5.40
C HIS A 99 6.16 7.10 -5.07
N SER A 100 4.91 7.51 -4.94
CA SER A 100 3.81 6.65 -4.55
C SER A 100 2.57 6.89 -5.41
N LEU A 101 1.65 5.93 -5.43
CA LEU A 101 0.37 6.11 -6.11
C LEU A 101 -0.42 7.32 -5.56
N MET A 102 -0.23 7.66 -4.27
CA MET A 102 -0.86 8.86 -3.70
C MET A 102 -0.36 10.16 -4.34
N ASP A 103 0.89 10.19 -4.84
CA ASP A 103 1.41 11.35 -5.58
C ASP A 103 0.65 11.53 -6.89
N GLU A 104 0.43 10.44 -7.64
CA GLU A 104 -0.36 10.46 -8.87
C GLU A 104 -1.80 10.89 -8.63
N ILE A 105 -2.44 10.29 -7.61
CA ILE A 105 -3.84 10.59 -7.27
C ILE A 105 -4.00 12.07 -6.94
N ARG A 106 -3.11 12.63 -6.14
CA ARG A 106 -3.23 14.04 -5.71
C ARG A 106 -2.78 15.04 -6.74
N ALA A 107 -1.88 14.66 -7.64
CA ALA A 107 -1.52 15.49 -8.79
C ALA A 107 -2.71 15.63 -9.76
N LEU A 108 -3.50 14.56 -9.97
CA LEU A 108 -4.64 14.55 -10.88
C LEU A 108 -5.92 15.14 -10.26
N TYR A 109 -6.21 14.79 -9.00
CA TYR A 109 -7.53 15.05 -8.40
C TYR A 109 -7.48 15.97 -7.17
N GLY A 110 -6.29 16.47 -6.83
CA GLY A 110 -6.12 17.38 -5.71
C GLY A 110 -6.11 16.67 -4.34
N ARG A 111 -6.11 17.50 -3.28
CA ARG A 111 -5.83 17.06 -1.91
C ARG A 111 -6.90 16.16 -1.29
N GLU A 112 -8.14 16.31 -1.69
CA GLU A 112 -9.25 15.55 -1.12
C GLU A 112 -9.29 14.10 -1.61
N ALA A 113 -8.78 13.84 -2.81
CA ALA A 113 -8.74 12.49 -3.36
C ALA A 113 -7.85 11.56 -2.55
N SER A 114 -8.30 10.33 -2.37
CA SER A 114 -7.61 9.34 -1.56
C SER A 114 -7.93 7.91 -1.96
N LEU A 115 -7.06 7.02 -1.52
CA LEU A 115 -7.26 5.57 -1.59
C LEU A 115 -8.45 5.14 -0.72
N VAL A 116 -9.26 4.22 -1.21
CA VAL A 116 -10.33 3.57 -0.43
C VAL A 116 -9.93 2.19 0.07
N HIS A 117 -8.91 1.60 -0.56
CA HIS A 117 -8.24 0.39 -0.10
C HIS A 117 -6.75 0.43 -0.45
N ARG A 118 -6.02 -0.60 -0.08
CA ARG A 118 -4.58 -0.71 -0.37
C ARG A 118 -4.20 -2.10 -0.83
N ILE A 119 -3.18 -2.16 -1.67
CA ILE A 119 -2.42 -3.37 -1.99
C ILE A 119 -0.97 -3.15 -1.55
N ASP A 120 -0.18 -4.21 -1.46
CA ASP A 120 1.22 -4.10 -1.04
C ASP A 120 2.07 -3.36 -2.07
N LYS A 121 3.24 -2.84 -1.65
CA LYS A 121 4.23 -2.22 -2.54
C LYS A 121 4.58 -3.14 -3.71
N GLU A 122 4.87 -4.41 -3.40
CA GLU A 122 5.30 -5.41 -4.37
C GLU A 122 4.15 -5.92 -5.27
N THR A 123 2.91 -5.84 -4.80
CA THR A 123 1.73 -6.26 -5.58
C THR A 123 1.41 -5.25 -6.66
N SER A 124 1.21 -5.70 -7.89
CA SER A 124 0.69 -4.89 -9.00
C SER A 124 -0.83 -4.97 -9.11
N GLY A 125 -1.43 -4.13 -9.94
CA GLY A 125 -2.83 -4.25 -10.36
C GLY A 125 -3.78 -3.19 -9.83
N LEU A 126 -5.07 -3.51 -9.89
CA LEU A 126 -6.16 -2.56 -9.75
C LEU A 126 -6.28 -1.97 -8.35
N VAL A 127 -6.35 -0.64 -8.30
CA VAL A 127 -6.58 0.15 -7.08
C VAL A 127 -7.71 1.12 -7.33
N LEU A 128 -8.74 1.07 -6.48
CA LEU A 128 -9.88 1.99 -6.49
C LEU A 128 -9.59 3.21 -5.63
N VAL A 129 -9.87 4.38 -6.17
CA VAL A 129 -9.60 5.69 -5.59
C VAL A 129 -10.89 6.49 -5.55
N GLY A 130 -11.22 7.11 -4.42
CA GLY A 130 -12.29 8.09 -4.32
C GLY A 130 -11.75 9.50 -4.58
N LYS A 131 -12.48 10.32 -5.34
CA LYS A 131 -12.02 11.65 -5.74
C LYS A 131 -12.40 12.75 -4.75
N HIS A 132 -13.42 12.53 -3.93
CA HIS A 132 -13.90 13.47 -2.92
C HIS A 132 -14.39 12.73 -1.65
N LYS A 133 -14.57 13.46 -0.54
CA LYS A 133 -14.89 12.88 0.78
C LYS A 133 -16.09 11.93 0.77
N ASN A 134 -17.16 12.27 0.06
CA ASN A 134 -18.38 11.46 0.02
C ASN A 134 -18.14 10.13 -0.71
N SER A 135 -17.47 10.15 -1.85
CA SER A 135 -17.14 8.92 -2.60
C SER A 135 -16.16 8.04 -1.83
N ILE A 136 -15.16 8.63 -1.16
CA ILE A 136 -14.20 7.89 -0.31
C ILE A 136 -14.93 7.18 0.84
N ALA A 137 -15.84 7.87 1.53
CA ALA A 137 -16.59 7.30 2.65
C ALA A 137 -17.48 6.15 2.17
N LYS A 138 -18.25 6.36 1.09
CA LYS A 138 -19.18 5.36 0.53
C LYS A 138 -18.44 4.12 0.01
N LEU A 139 -17.40 4.31 -0.79
CA LEU A 139 -16.60 3.21 -1.32
C LEU A 139 -15.82 2.47 -0.21
N GLY A 140 -15.30 3.21 0.80
CA GLY A 140 -14.65 2.61 1.97
C GLY A 140 -15.60 1.74 2.78
N GLU A 141 -16.85 2.16 2.98
CA GLU A 141 -17.89 1.37 3.63
C GLU A 141 -18.20 0.09 2.83
N MET A 142 -18.25 0.18 1.50
CA MET A 142 -18.46 -0.99 0.64
C MET A 142 -17.32 -2.00 0.77
N PHE A 143 -16.05 -1.58 0.92
CA PHE A 143 -14.93 -2.47 1.23
C PHE A 143 -15.10 -3.16 2.59
N ILE A 144 -15.49 -2.41 3.62
CA ILE A 144 -15.73 -2.95 4.97
C ILE A 144 -16.84 -4.00 4.97
N LYS A 145 -17.93 -3.75 4.25
CA LYS A 145 -19.08 -4.66 4.10
C LYS A 145 -18.83 -5.84 3.15
N GLY A 146 -17.66 -5.91 2.48
CA GLY A 146 -17.38 -6.96 1.50
C GLY A 146 -18.19 -6.86 0.19
N ALA A 147 -18.78 -5.69 -0.08
CA ALA A 147 -19.59 -5.44 -1.29
C ALA A 147 -18.73 -5.25 -2.56
N ILE A 148 -17.42 -5.15 -2.43
CA ILE A 148 -16.46 -5.09 -3.54
C ILE A 148 -15.76 -6.43 -3.67
N LYS A 149 -16.08 -7.15 -4.75
CA LYS A 149 -15.41 -8.41 -5.09
C LYS A 149 -14.05 -8.12 -5.67
N LYS A 150 -13.05 -8.89 -5.24
CA LYS A 150 -11.66 -8.77 -5.64
C LYS A 150 -11.17 -10.12 -6.15
N GLU A 151 -10.56 -10.12 -7.33
CA GLU A 151 -9.86 -11.28 -7.85
C GLU A 151 -8.40 -10.93 -8.06
N TYR A 152 -7.52 -11.82 -7.65
CA TYR A 152 -6.08 -11.71 -7.87
C TYR A 152 -5.61 -12.90 -8.71
N LEU A 153 -4.55 -12.68 -9.46
CA LEU A 153 -3.77 -13.75 -10.07
C LEU A 153 -2.44 -13.87 -9.32
N ALA A 154 -2.01 -15.09 -9.09
CA ALA A 154 -0.71 -15.37 -8.50
C ALA A 154 -0.05 -16.55 -9.19
N VAL A 155 1.28 -16.51 -9.29
CA VAL A 155 2.09 -17.66 -9.71
C VAL A 155 2.77 -18.22 -8.47
N VAL A 156 2.55 -19.48 -8.20
CA VAL A 156 3.14 -20.21 -7.07
C VAL A 156 4.12 -21.26 -7.53
N ARG A 157 5.03 -21.65 -6.64
CA ARG A 157 6.00 -22.72 -6.91
C ARG A 157 5.33 -24.09 -6.80
N GLY A 158 5.63 -24.98 -7.70
CA GLY A 158 5.14 -26.36 -7.71
C GLY A 158 3.99 -26.59 -8.68
N ASP A 159 3.66 -27.86 -8.85
CA ASP A 159 2.57 -28.35 -9.69
C ASP A 159 1.36 -28.64 -8.77
N LEU A 160 0.42 -27.70 -8.74
CA LEU A 160 -0.85 -27.92 -8.08
C LEU A 160 -1.83 -28.50 -9.08
N LYS A 161 -2.10 -29.79 -8.93
CA LYS A 161 -3.24 -30.43 -9.62
C LYS A 161 -4.51 -29.62 -9.32
N ALA A 162 -5.47 -29.62 -10.25
CA ALA A 162 -6.70 -28.81 -10.17
C ALA A 162 -7.31 -28.79 -8.74
N TYR A 163 -7.18 -27.65 -8.08
CA TYR A 163 -7.67 -27.44 -6.70
C TYR A 163 -8.55 -26.19 -6.64
N ASN A 164 -9.75 -26.39 -6.13
CA ASN A 164 -10.58 -25.30 -5.61
C ASN A 164 -10.71 -25.50 -4.12
N PHE A 165 -10.15 -24.61 -3.31
CA PHE A 165 -10.24 -24.72 -1.86
C PHE A 165 -10.34 -23.34 -1.19
N ALA A 166 -10.89 -23.32 0.00
CA ALA A 166 -10.96 -22.16 0.85
C ALA A 166 -10.09 -22.37 2.09
N LEU A 167 -9.32 -21.36 2.45
CA LEU A 167 -8.51 -21.32 3.66
C LEU A 167 -9.04 -20.26 4.61
N SER A 168 -9.31 -20.67 5.84
CA SER A 168 -9.58 -19.76 6.97
C SER A 168 -8.44 -19.92 7.97
N LEU A 169 -7.48 -18.99 7.92
CA LEU A 169 -6.29 -19.00 8.77
C LEU A 169 -6.04 -17.61 9.32
N PRO A 170 -6.25 -17.38 10.63
CA PRO A 170 -6.07 -16.05 11.24
C PRO A 170 -4.66 -15.53 11.12
N LEU A 171 -4.55 -14.21 10.93
CA LEU A 171 -3.27 -13.51 10.74
C LEU A 171 -3.06 -12.41 11.77
N ALA A 172 -1.79 -12.20 12.14
CA ALA A 172 -1.34 -11.11 12.99
C ALA A 172 -0.18 -10.33 12.36
N THR A 173 -0.06 -9.06 12.70
CA THR A 173 1.14 -8.26 12.39
C THR A 173 2.09 -8.30 13.58
N GLN A 174 3.39 -8.40 13.34
CA GLN A 174 4.40 -8.33 14.40
C GLN A 174 4.53 -6.91 14.97
N PRO A 175 4.86 -6.78 16.26
CA PRO A 175 5.29 -5.51 16.84
C PRO A 175 6.53 -4.96 16.10
N LYS A 176 6.68 -3.63 16.10
CA LYS A 176 7.87 -2.99 15.54
C LYS A 176 9.11 -3.34 16.38
N GLY A 177 10.27 -3.48 15.74
CA GLY A 177 11.56 -3.62 16.40
C GLY A 177 12.17 -5.03 16.41
N GLY A 178 11.45 -6.04 15.91
CA GLY A 178 11.99 -7.39 15.74
C GLY A 178 12.59 -7.63 14.34
N ASP A 179 13.39 -8.70 14.21
CA ASP A 179 13.91 -9.16 12.92
C ASP A 179 12.74 -9.50 11.98
N LEU A 180 12.82 -9.06 10.73
CA LEU A 180 11.77 -9.24 9.72
C LEU A 180 10.36 -8.81 10.20
N CYS A 181 10.28 -7.81 11.09
CA CYS A 181 9.03 -7.31 11.69
C CYS A 181 7.98 -6.80 10.68
N VAL A 182 8.33 -6.67 9.40
CA VAL A 182 7.40 -6.33 8.31
C VAL A 182 6.55 -7.52 7.88
N ARG A 183 6.92 -8.76 8.23
CA ARG A 183 6.14 -9.96 7.95
C ARG A 183 4.87 -9.98 8.81
N SER A 184 3.77 -10.44 8.22
CA SER A 184 2.62 -10.93 8.99
C SER A 184 2.83 -12.41 9.34
N ARG A 185 2.23 -12.86 10.43
CA ARG A 185 2.35 -14.22 10.96
C ARG A 185 0.98 -14.90 10.93
N TYR A 186 0.95 -16.22 10.80
CA TYR A 186 -0.30 -17.00 10.85
C TYR A 186 -0.43 -17.74 12.19
N LEU A 187 -1.66 -18.06 12.55
CA LEU A 187 -1.96 -18.79 13.79
C LEU A 187 -1.37 -20.22 13.71
N GLY A 188 -0.57 -20.58 14.71
CA GLY A 188 0.16 -21.87 14.75
C GLY A 188 1.60 -21.78 14.24
N GLU A 189 2.05 -20.62 13.75
CA GLU A 189 3.47 -20.39 13.46
C GLU A 189 4.24 -20.26 14.78
N PRO A 190 5.48 -20.78 14.89
CA PRO A 190 6.27 -20.70 16.13
C PRO A 190 6.47 -19.28 16.63
N ASN A 191 6.55 -19.10 17.95
CA ASN A 191 6.80 -17.82 18.65
C ASN A 191 5.77 -16.73 18.32
N THR A 192 4.48 -17.09 18.30
CA THR A 192 3.38 -16.17 17.99
C THR A 192 2.33 -16.06 19.10
N GLU A 193 2.57 -16.64 20.27
CA GLU A 193 1.61 -16.79 21.39
C GLU A 193 1.12 -15.41 21.91
N SER A 194 1.98 -14.39 21.86
CA SER A 194 1.65 -13.02 22.31
C SER A 194 0.92 -12.17 21.27
N LEU A 195 0.73 -12.66 20.04
CA LEU A 195 0.18 -11.88 18.95
C LEU A 195 -1.35 -11.89 18.96
N LYS A 196 -1.93 -10.75 18.57
CA LYS A 196 -3.40 -10.61 18.39
C LYS A 196 -3.79 -10.98 16.96
N PHE A 197 -4.33 -12.16 16.79
CA PHE A 197 -4.80 -12.67 15.51
C PHE A 197 -6.16 -12.11 15.11
N LYS A 198 -6.34 -11.89 13.82
CA LYS A 198 -7.60 -11.47 13.19
C LYS A 198 -7.98 -12.48 12.13
N GLU A 199 -9.26 -12.78 12.03
CA GLU A 199 -9.78 -13.65 10.98
C GLU A 199 -9.34 -13.22 9.59
N ALA A 200 -8.94 -14.22 8.80
CA ALA A 200 -8.55 -14.03 7.41
C ALA A 200 -9.03 -15.24 6.59
N GLN A 201 -9.74 -14.95 5.49
CA GLN A 201 -10.31 -15.98 4.62
C GLN A 201 -9.98 -15.70 3.16
N THR A 202 -9.52 -16.74 2.46
CA THR A 202 -9.15 -16.67 1.04
C THR A 202 -9.59 -17.93 0.32
N THR A 203 -10.18 -17.79 -0.86
CA THR A 203 -10.48 -18.93 -1.76
C THR A 203 -9.46 -18.94 -2.90
N PHE A 204 -9.03 -20.11 -3.30
CA PHE A 204 -8.05 -20.34 -4.37
C PHE A 204 -8.64 -21.25 -5.43
N GLU A 205 -8.32 -20.98 -6.69
CA GLU A 205 -8.71 -21.76 -7.87
C GLU A 205 -7.51 -21.91 -8.79
N THR A 206 -7.10 -23.13 -9.10
CA THR A 206 -6.04 -23.41 -10.04
C THR A 206 -6.51 -23.13 -11.47
N LEU A 207 -5.75 -22.33 -12.22
CA LEU A 207 -6.05 -22.00 -13.60
C LEU A 207 -5.22 -22.84 -14.60
N GLY A 208 -4.00 -23.21 -14.23
CA GLY A 208 -3.13 -24.03 -15.09
C GLY A 208 -1.70 -24.12 -14.57
N VAL A 209 -0.96 -25.07 -15.13
CA VAL A 209 0.47 -25.26 -14.84
C VAL A 209 1.29 -24.63 -15.95
N VAL A 210 2.30 -23.87 -15.57
CA VAL A 210 3.28 -23.28 -16.49
C VAL A 210 4.61 -23.97 -16.26
N THR A 211 5.17 -24.57 -17.32
CA THR A 211 6.45 -25.28 -17.25
C THR A 211 7.49 -24.50 -18.02
N ARG A 212 8.47 -23.91 -17.31
CA ARG A 212 9.68 -23.29 -17.89
C ARG A 212 10.89 -23.71 -17.05
N GLY A 213 11.43 -24.88 -17.32
CA GLY A 213 12.55 -25.43 -16.54
C GLY A 213 12.24 -25.79 -15.08
N SER A 214 11.13 -25.29 -14.56
CA SER A 214 10.55 -25.58 -13.24
C SER A 214 9.03 -25.59 -13.35
N HIS A 215 8.35 -26.28 -12.43
CA HIS A 215 6.89 -26.32 -12.39
C HIS A 215 6.35 -25.15 -11.57
N TYR A 216 5.52 -24.34 -12.20
CA TYR A 216 4.77 -23.23 -11.55
C TYR A 216 3.29 -23.40 -11.83
N THR A 217 2.46 -22.95 -10.92
CA THR A 217 1.01 -22.98 -11.11
C THR A 217 0.47 -21.55 -11.08
N LEU A 218 -0.33 -21.21 -12.09
CA LEU A 218 -1.13 -19.98 -12.10
C LEU A 218 -2.42 -20.25 -11.34
N ILE A 219 -2.70 -19.42 -10.34
CA ILE A 219 -3.89 -19.52 -9.50
C ILE A 219 -4.68 -18.21 -9.49
N LYS A 220 -5.99 -18.33 -9.45
CA LYS A 220 -6.90 -17.24 -9.13
C LYS A 220 -7.16 -17.23 -7.62
N VAL A 221 -7.15 -16.05 -7.03
CA VAL A 221 -7.27 -15.88 -5.59
C VAL A 221 -8.39 -14.88 -5.28
N LEU A 222 -9.31 -15.27 -4.42
CA LEU A 222 -10.48 -14.49 -4.01
C LEU A 222 -10.45 -14.23 -2.50
N PRO A 223 -9.81 -13.15 -2.04
CA PRO A 223 -9.74 -12.82 -0.62
C PRO A 223 -11.07 -12.22 -0.15
N LYS A 224 -11.74 -12.87 0.82
CA LYS A 224 -12.94 -12.34 1.49
C LYS A 224 -12.58 -11.21 2.46
N THR A 225 -11.46 -11.31 3.14
CA THR A 225 -10.90 -10.30 4.04
C THR A 225 -9.72 -9.58 3.39
N GLY A 226 -9.13 -8.58 4.06
CA GLY A 226 -8.00 -7.78 3.52
C GLY A 226 -6.94 -7.51 4.58
N ARG A 227 -6.33 -8.56 5.17
CA ARG A 227 -5.24 -8.40 6.13
C ARG A 227 -3.91 -8.13 5.41
N THR A 228 -2.99 -7.49 6.11
CA THR A 228 -1.65 -7.22 5.58
C THR A 228 -1.00 -8.52 5.11
N HIS A 229 -0.51 -8.53 3.88
CA HIS A 229 0.14 -9.67 3.23
C HIS A 229 -0.72 -10.96 3.17
N GLN A 230 -2.04 -10.88 3.33
CA GLN A 230 -2.92 -12.04 3.52
C GLN A 230 -2.68 -13.17 2.51
N ILE A 231 -2.76 -12.88 1.22
CA ILE A 231 -2.59 -13.90 0.16
C ILE A 231 -1.21 -14.54 0.25
N ARG A 232 -0.18 -13.73 0.45
CA ARG A 232 1.22 -14.16 0.54
C ARG A 232 1.46 -15.09 1.72
N VAL A 233 0.95 -14.73 2.91
CA VAL A 233 1.07 -15.54 4.13
C VAL A 233 0.29 -16.84 4.01
N HIS A 234 -0.94 -16.79 3.48
CA HIS A 234 -1.77 -17.98 3.29
C HIS A 234 -1.09 -19.02 2.38
N LEU A 235 -0.55 -18.57 1.24
CA LEU A 235 0.17 -19.45 0.31
C LEU A 235 1.49 -19.96 0.90
N TYR A 236 2.19 -19.13 1.68
CA TYR A 236 3.38 -19.56 2.41
C TYR A 236 3.07 -20.61 3.46
N ALA A 237 2.00 -20.43 4.25
CA ALA A 237 1.55 -21.41 5.26
C ALA A 237 1.16 -22.76 4.65
N LEU A 238 0.70 -22.76 3.40
CA LEU A 238 0.39 -23.99 2.63
C LEU A 238 1.64 -24.64 2.01
N GLY A 239 2.84 -24.08 2.19
CA GLY A 239 4.09 -24.58 1.59
C GLY A 239 4.25 -24.26 0.09
N ILE A 240 3.39 -23.42 -0.48
CA ILE A 240 3.39 -23.02 -1.90
C ILE A 240 3.53 -21.50 -2.05
N PRO A 241 4.66 -20.90 -1.62
CA PRO A 241 4.84 -19.46 -1.64
C PRO A 241 4.78 -18.89 -3.06
N ILE A 242 4.37 -17.64 -3.17
CA ILE A 242 4.31 -16.91 -4.45
C ILE A 242 5.72 -16.75 -5.02
N LEU A 243 5.88 -16.96 -6.30
CA LEU A 243 7.14 -16.74 -7.02
C LEU A 243 7.53 -15.26 -6.95
N GLY A 244 8.80 -14.99 -6.68
CA GLY A 244 9.32 -13.63 -6.57
C GLY A 244 9.00 -12.91 -5.25
N ASP A 245 8.43 -13.61 -4.25
CA ASP A 245 8.14 -13.00 -2.94
C ASP A 245 9.44 -12.78 -2.14
N PRO A 246 9.78 -11.50 -1.78
CA PRO A 246 11.01 -11.21 -1.07
C PRO A 246 10.94 -11.50 0.44
N LEU A 247 9.74 -11.80 0.96
CA LEU A 247 9.52 -11.98 2.41
C LEU A 247 9.10 -13.40 2.79
N TYR A 248 8.29 -14.07 1.95
CA TYR A 248 7.71 -15.37 2.26
C TYR A 248 8.23 -16.44 1.31
N GLY A 249 8.81 -17.51 1.86
CA GLY A 249 9.41 -18.59 1.08
C GLY A 249 10.83 -18.31 0.55
N ALA A 250 11.40 -17.15 0.84
CA ALA A 250 12.80 -16.82 0.60
C ALA A 250 13.66 -17.14 1.84
N LYS A 251 14.95 -17.34 1.64
CA LYS A 251 15.91 -17.43 2.76
C LYS A 251 15.93 -16.12 3.54
N ASP A 252 15.96 -16.17 4.87
CA ASP A 252 15.94 -14.97 5.71
C ASP A 252 17.09 -13.99 5.40
N ALA A 253 18.28 -14.49 5.07
CA ALA A 253 19.39 -13.65 4.64
C ALA A 253 19.06 -12.82 3.39
N HIS A 254 18.35 -13.39 2.41
CA HIS A 254 17.90 -12.68 1.22
C HIS A 254 16.79 -11.67 1.53
N SER A 255 15.87 -12.03 2.43
CA SER A 255 14.81 -11.12 2.90
C SER A 255 15.40 -9.92 3.65
N ARG A 256 16.40 -10.12 4.52
CA ARG A 256 17.12 -9.02 5.19
C ARG A 256 17.79 -8.10 4.17
N LYS A 257 18.54 -8.68 3.23
CA LYS A 257 19.20 -7.89 2.18
C LYS A 257 18.20 -7.09 1.32
N TYR A 258 17.05 -7.66 1.01
CA TYR A 258 15.97 -6.91 0.36
C TYR A 258 15.51 -5.74 1.23
N LEU A 259 15.24 -5.96 2.52
CA LEU A 259 14.80 -4.90 3.43
C LEU A 259 15.85 -3.81 3.60
N ASP A 260 17.12 -4.17 3.74
CA ASP A 260 18.23 -3.22 3.84
C ASP A 260 18.31 -2.33 2.60
N CYS A 261 18.24 -2.91 1.39
CA CYS A 261 18.24 -2.14 0.15
C CYS A 261 17.03 -1.21 0.00
N GLU A 262 15.88 -1.56 0.59
CA GLU A 262 14.63 -0.81 0.47
C GLU A 262 14.46 0.25 1.56
N PHE A 263 15.09 0.08 2.73
CA PHE A 263 14.85 0.90 3.92
C PHE A 263 16.07 1.73 4.38
N ILE A 264 17.25 1.57 3.75
CA ILE A 264 18.42 2.41 4.04
C ILE A 264 18.17 3.84 3.54
N THR A 265 18.63 4.79 4.31
CA THR A 265 18.41 6.23 4.27
C THR A 265 18.49 6.89 2.89
N LYS A 266 17.82 8.02 2.77
CA LYS A 266 17.51 8.90 1.64
C LYS A 266 18.51 9.03 0.49
N GLU A 267 19.78 8.76 0.69
CA GLU A 267 20.85 9.05 -0.30
C GLU A 267 21.49 7.80 -0.92
N SER A 268 21.21 6.61 -0.39
CA SER A 268 21.88 5.37 -0.81
C SER A 268 20.98 4.14 -0.95
N ALA A 269 19.66 4.30 -1.01
CA ALA A 269 18.77 3.18 -1.27
C ALA A 269 18.90 2.75 -2.74
N HIS A 270 19.69 1.73 -2.98
CA HIS A 270 19.75 1.07 -4.28
C HIS A 270 18.86 -0.19 -4.23
N PRO A 271 17.65 -0.16 -4.82
CA PRO A 271 16.82 -1.34 -4.92
C PRO A 271 17.57 -2.51 -5.52
N LEU A 272 17.27 -3.74 -5.09
CA LEU A 272 17.86 -4.92 -5.72
C LEU A 272 17.56 -4.91 -7.22
N SER A 273 18.60 -5.13 -8.03
CA SER A 273 18.45 -5.28 -9.48
C SER A 273 17.56 -6.48 -9.81
N ASP A 274 16.94 -6.49 -10.98
CA ASP A 274 16.08 -7.59 -11.42
C ASP A 274 16.83 -8.92 -11.47
N SER A 275 18.11 -8.93 -11.88
CA SER A 275 18.96 -10.12 -11.86
C SER A 275 19.16 -10.67 -10.43
N LYS A 276 19.41 -9.80 -9.45
CA LYS A 276 19.51 -10.21 -8.04
C LYS A 276 18.19 -10.68 -7.46
N ARG A 277 17.08 -10.09 -7.86
CA ARG A 277 15.74 -10.56 -7.45
C ARG A 277 15.43 -11.94 -8.02
N ILE A 278 15.78 -12.21 -9.28
CA ILE A 278 15.63 -13.52 -9.91
C ILE A 278 16.49 -14.56 -9.16
N GLU A 279 17.76 -14.23 -8.87
CA GLU A 279 18.66 -15.11 -8.11
C GLU A 279 18.10 -15.45 -6.71
N TYR A 280 17.58 -14.47 -5.98
CA TYR A 280 17.16 -14.65 -4.58
C TYR A 280 15.74 -15.19 -4.43
N PHE A 281 14.83 -14.76 -5.29
CA PHE A 281 13.39 -14.98 -5.16
C PHE A 281 12.76 -15.76 -6.32
N GLY A 282 13.52 -15.98 -7.39
CA GLY A 282 13.08 -16.73 -8.57
C GLY A 282 12.35 -15.91 -9.63
N ALA A 283 12.09 -14.62 -9.39
CA ALA A 283 11.52 -13.71 -10.36
C ALA A 283 11.94 -12.26 -10.09
N SER A 284 11.87 -11.39 -11.11
CA SER A 284 12.22 -9.96 -11.01
C SER A 284 11.27 -9.14 -10.16
N ARG A 285 10.05 -9.66 -9.90
CA ARG A 285 9.00 -9.04 -9.07
C ARG A 285 8.17 -10.10 -8.34
N LEU A 286 7.37 -9.67 -7.38
CA LEU A 286 6.33 -10.52 -6.79
C LEU A 286 5.28 -10.86 -7.86
N MET A 287 5.07 -12.15 -8.14
CA MET A 287 4.08 -12.63 -9.11
C MET A 287 2.69 -12.69 -8.47
N LEU A 288 2.22 -11.53 -7.99
CA LEU A 288 0.87 -11.30 -7.45
C LEU A 288 0.28 -10.03 -8.06
N HIS A 289 -0.89 -10.16 -8.65
CA HIS A 289 -1.57 -9.10 -9.37
C HIS A 289 -3.03 -8.97 -8.98
N ALA A 290 -3.47 -7.77 -8.61
CA ALA A 290 -4.88 -7.45 -8.35
C ALA A 290 -5.61 -7.33 -9.70
N TYR A 291 -6.13 -8.46 -10.18
CA TYR A 291 -6.59 -8.65 -11.55
C TYR A 291 -7.94 -8.00 -11.83
N LYS A 292 -8.92 -8.20 -10.91
CA LYS A 292 -10.29 -7.76 -11.17
C LYS A 292 -10.96 -7.16 -9.95
N LEU A 293 -11.75 -6.12 -10.17
CA LEU A 293 -12.67 -5.51 -9.21
C LEU A 293 -14.09 -5.50 -9.77
N GLU A 294 -15.06 -5.92 -8.96
CA GLU A 294 -16.48 -5.88 -9.31
C GLU A 294 -17.29 -5.32 -8.15
N PHE A 295 -18.14 -4.33 -8.42
CA PHE A 295 -19.01 -3.70 -7.43
C PHE A 295 -20.21 -2.96 -8.07
N CYS A 296 -21.22 -2.67 -7.25
CA CYS A 296 -22.33 -1.79 -7.64
C CYS A 296 -22.20 -0.45 -6.90
N TYR A 297 -22.13 0.64 -7.63
CA TYR A 297 -22.08 2.00 -7.08
C TYR A 297 -23.17 2.86 -7.70
N CYS A 298 -24.01 3.51 -6.87
CA CYS A 298 -25.16 4.29 -7.33
C CYS A 298 -26.04 3.52 -8.33
N ASN A 299 -26.44 2.29 -8.02
CA ASN A 299 -27.27 1.39 -8.83
C ASN A 299 -26.68 0.99 -10.19
N LYS A 300 -25.41 1.29 -10.43
CA LYS A 300 -24.69 0.87 -11.63
C LYS A 300 -23.63 -0.18 -11.27
N ARG A 301 -23.61 -1.28 -12.01
CA ARG A 301 -22.58 -2.34 -11.88
C ARG A 301 -21.33 -1.93 -12.65
N TYR A 302 -20.19 -2.05 -11.99
CA TYR A 302 -18.87 -1.83 -12.55
C TYR A 302 -18.04 -3.11 -12.45
N VAL A 303 -17.36 -3.44 -13.53
CA VAL A 303 -16.44 -4.57 -13.62
C VAL A 303 -15.19 -4.06 -14.33
N PHE A 304 -14.06 -4.13 -13.66
CA PHE A 304 -12.76 -3.76 -14.20
C PHE A 304 -11.83 -4.96 -14.13
N ALA A 305 -11.10 -5.20 -15.20
CA ALA A 305 -10.04 -6.20 -15.25
C ALA A 305 -8.78 -5.56 -15.84
N SER A 306 -7.64 -6.02 -15.38
CA SER A 306 -6.32 -5.59 -15.85
C SER A 306 -5.74 -6.65 -16.78
N ASN A 307 -5.24 -6.26 -17.95
CA ASN A 307 -4.67 -7.16 -18.97
C ASN A 307 -3.16 -7.37 -18.77
N GLU A 308 -2.71 -7.53 -17.53
CA GLU A 308 -1.29 -7.76 -17.28
C GLU A 308 -0.94 -9.25 -17.48
N ASN A 309 -0.02 -9.52 -18.38
CA ASN A 309 0.56 -10.85 -18.55
C ASN A 309 1.68 -11.04 -17.51
N PHE A 310 1.69 -12.19 -16.85
CA PHE A 310 2.87 -12.61 -16.10
C PHE A 310 3.91 -13.13 -17.09
N ASP A 311 4.93 -12.34 -17.36
CA ASP A 311 6.12 -12.84 -18.07
C ASP A 311 6.88 -13.76 -17.10
N ILE A 312 6.61 -15.08 -17.25
CA ILE A 312 7.26 -16.14 -16.48
C ILE A 312 8.33 -16.78 -17.37
#